data_5830b938b368844d04fd61492d349855
#
_entry.id   5830b938b368844d04fd61492d349855
#
_cell.length_a   1.000
_cell.length_b   1.000
_cell.length_c   1.000
_cell.angle_alpha   90.00
_cell.angle_beta   90.00
_cell.angle_gamma   90.00
#
_symmetry.space_group_name_H-M   'P 1'
#
loop_
_entity.id
_entity.type
_entity.pdbx_description
1 polymer ?
#
loop_
_entity_poly.entity_id
_entity_poly.type
_entity_poly.pdbx_seq_one_letter_code
_entity_poly.pdbx_strand_id
1 'polypeptide(L)'
;MLFTRSRLALACALTTSILLAACSNSNNDDKKQNTLTATAPATGEASPLTERKTQEHLLQTLQQHFKTANINAKVLDVKSTEVPNLYWVNLEGMGAVYATSDGKYIIQGDVIRLGDKQLHNVSESFQSSENKKHLAALKTEDLLVYPAKGQTKHVIYVFTDISCPYCQKLHSHMAEINAAGIEVRYIAWPRGEQLFPAMESVWCSADRHAAFEQAIHGGQLPAAQCQNPVKAQYRLGQKMGVNGTPAIYNVEGQYLGGYLSPQELIQRLGN
;
A
#
# COMPACT_ATOMS: atom_id res chain seq x y z
N MET A 1 -44.99 -34.72 1.70
CA MET A 1 -46.25 -34.03 1.98
C MET A 1 -46.32 -32.77 1.15
N LEU A 2 -47.26 -32.81 0.17
CA LEU A 2 -47.65 -31.74 -0.74
C LEU A 2 -48.40 -30.61 0.02
N PHE A 3 -48.28 -29.37 -0.46
CA PHE A 3 -49.38 -28.38 -0.54
C PHE A 3 -48.82 -27.15 -1.27
N THR A 4 -49.12 -26.98 -2.47
CA THR A 4 -50.26 -26.37 -3.24
C THR A 4 -50.15 -24.84 -3.40
N ARG A 5 -50.21 -24.50 -4.67
CA ARG A 5 -50.27 -23.20 -5.35
C ARG A 5 -51.46 -22.33 -4.87
N SER A 6 -51.31 -21.02 -4.89
CA SER A 6 -52.44 -20.16 -5.29
C SER A 6 -51.95 -18.94 -6.06
N ARG A 7 -52.44 -18.88 -7.32
CA ARG A 7 -52.44 -17.69 -8.20
C ARG A 7 -53.66 -16.86 -7.91
N LEU A 8 -53.50 -15.54 -7.89
CA LEU A 8 -54.69 -14.69 -8.20
C LEU A 8 -54.19 -13.52 -9.07
N ALA A 9 -54.68 -13.51 -10.29
CA ALA A 9 -54.63 -12.40 -11.23
C ALA A 9 -55.95 -11.61 -11.06
N LEU A 10 -55.87 -10.31 -11.12
CA LEU A 10 -57.07 -9.52 -11.55
C LEU A 10 -56.57 -8.25 -12.27
N ALA A 11 -57.17 -8.03 -13.38
CA ALA A 11 -56.97 -7.00 -14.38
C ALA A 11 -58.03 -5.89 -14.26
N CYS A 12 -57.94 -4.91 -15.12
CA CYS A 12 -58.88 -3.83 -15.47
C CYS A 12 -58.67 -2.50 -14.71
N ALA A 13 -58.80 -1.35 -15.32
CA ALA A 13 -59.07 -0.89 -16.70
C ALA A 13 -58.82 0.64 -16.74
N LEU A 14 -58.38 1.14 -17.85
CA LEU A 14 -58.78 2.30 -18.67
C LEU A 14 -59.48 3.50 -18.05
N THR A 15 -59.04 4.66 -18.44
CA THR A 15 -59.68 5.89 -19.01
C THR A 15 -59.07 7.14 -18.38
N THR A 16 -58.83 8.27 -18.93
CA THR A 16 -59.20 8.98 -20.16
C THR A 16 -58.33 10.24 -20.26
N SER A 17 -58.07 10.66 -21.46
CA SER A 17 -57.46 11.91 -21.86
C SER A 17 -58.31 13.11 -21.54
N ILE A 18 -57.67 14.27 -21.14
CA ILE A 18 -58.23 15.59 -21.42
C ILE A 18 -57.07 16.52 -21.85
N LEU A 19 -57.14 16.93 -23.11
CA LEU A 19 -56.44 18.10 -23.65
C LEU A 19 -57.24 19.36 -23.25
N LEU A 20 -56.54 20.39 -22.83
CA LEU A 20 -57.00 21.76 -22.96
C LEU A 20 -55.85 22.67 -23.28
N ALA A 21 -55.99 23.29 -24.43
CA ALA A 21 -55.14 24.34 -24.97
C ALA A 21 -55.67 25.72 -24.54
N ALA A 22 -54.83 26.72 -24.80
CA ALA A 22 -55.08 28.18 -24.92
C ALA A 22 -54.73 28.96 -23.65
N CYS A 23 -54.09 30.12 -23.67
CA CYS A 23 -53.84 31.15 -24.67
C CYS A 23 -52.74 32.06 -24.16
N SER A 24 -52.06 32.63 -25.10
CA SER A 24 -51.22 33.81 -25.08
C SER A 24 -51.70 34.95 -24.15
N ASN A 25 -50.80 35.56 -23.40
CA ASN A 25 -50.78 36.99 -23.30
C ASN A 25 -49.35 37.53 -23.06
N SER A 26 -49.00 38.47 -23.91
CA SER A 26 -47.77 39.24 -23.94
C SER A 26 -47.90 40.35 -22.88
N ASN A 27 -46.91 40.50 -22.00
CA ASN A 27 -46.54 41.81 -21.46
C ASN A 27 -45.05 41.80 -21.09
N ASN A 28 -44.34 42.69 -21.71
CA ASN A 28 -42.99 43.12 -21.40
C ASN A 28 -42.92 43.65 -19.95
N ASP A 29 -41.96 43.14 -19.20
CA ASP A 29 -41.32 43.92 -18.15
C ASP A 29 -39.88 43.41 -17.97
N ASP A 30 -38.96 44.34 -18.18
CA ASP A 30 -37.51 44.19 -17.97
C ASP A 30 -37.20 43.78 -16.54
N LYS A 31 -36.74 42.55 -16.34
CA LYS A 31 -35.96 42.17 -15.18
C LYS A 31 -34.69 41.45 -15.62
N LYS A 32 -33.56 42.14 -15.46
CA LYS A 32 -32.21 41.59 -15.53
C LYS A 32 -32.16 40.23 -14.84
N GLN A 33 -32.16 39.20 -15.63
CA GLN A 33 -31.90 37.84 -15.17
C GLN A 33 -30.41 37.67 -15.12
N ASN A 34 -29.85 37.75 -13.91
CA ASN A 34 -28.47 37.46 -13.59
C ASN A 34 -28.30 35.94 -13.77
N THR A 35 -27.93 35.54 -14.97
CA THR A 35 -27.56 34.15 -15.26
C THR A 35 -26.24 33.90 -14.57
N LEU A 36 -26.30 33.30 -13.37
CA LEU A 36 -25.14 32.70 -12.75
C LEU A 36 -24.74 31.50 -13.63
N THR A 37 -23.88 31.77 -14.56
CA THR A 37 -23.15 30.74 -15.27
C THR A 37 -22.27 30.06 -14.23
N ALA A 38 -22.71 28.91 -13.75
CA ALA A 38 -21.86 28.03 -12.95
C ALA A 38 -20.72 27.56 -13.87
N THR A 39 -19.62 28.28 -13.83
CA THR A 39 -18.37 27.83 -14.43
C THR A 39 -17.95 26.61 -13.62
N ALA A 40 -18.09 25.44 -14.21
CA ALA A 40 -17.49 24.22 -13.66
C ALA A 40 -15.99 24.50 -13.38
N PRO A 41 -15.45 24.11 -12.24
CA PRO A 41 -14.03 24.27 -12.00
C PRO A 41 -13.29 23.46 -13.06
N ALA A 42 -12.50 24.16 -13.88
CA ALA A 42 -11.55 23.52 -14.77
C ALA A 42 -10.65 22.63 -13.91
N THR A 43 -10.66 21.33 -14.18
CA THR A 43 -9.67 20.38 -13.70
C THR A 43 -8.35 20.68 -14.40
N GLY A 44 -7.72 21.78 -14.02
CA GLY A 44 -6.34 22.07 -14.40
C GLY A 44 -5.45 21.15 -13.59
N GLU A 45 -4.82 20.18 -14.24
CA GLU A 45 -3.72 19.44 -13.66
C GLU A 45 -2.67 20.46 -13.18
N ALA A 46 -2.40 20.46 -11.87
CA ALA A 46 -1.39 21.33 -11.30
C ALA A 46 -0.02 20.98 -11.93
N SER A 47 0.73 22.02 -12.33
CA SER A 47 2.09 21.79 -12.83
C SER A 47 2.91 20.97 -11.82
N PRO A 48 3.76 20.04 -12.26
CA PRO A 48 4.58 19.19 -11.36
C PRO A 48 5.39 19.97 -10.32
N LEU A 49 5.80 21.19 -10.64
CA LEU A 49 6.49 22.09 -9.70
C LEU A 49 5.55 22.65 -8.64
N THR A 50 4.31 22.96 -8.99
CA THR A 50 3.31 23.45 -8.04
C THR A 50 2.89 22.34 -7.10
N GLU A 51 2.69 21.15 -7.61
CA GLU A 51 2.35 19.96 -6.84
C GLU A 51 3.44 19.63 -5.80
N ARG A 52 4.71 19.63 -6.21
CA ARG A 52 5.84 19.39 -5.30
C ARG A 52 5.90 20.41 -4.17
N LYS A 53 5.73 21.70 -4.47
CA LYS A 53 5.70 22.75 -3.45
C LYS A 53 4.56 22.58 -2.46
N THR A 54 3.40 22.15 -2.93
CA THR A 54 2.24 21.87 -2.09
C THR A 54 2.52 20.70 -1.15
N GLN A 55 3.12 19.61 -1.66
CA GLN A 55 3.50 18.44 -0.86
C GLN A 55 4.56 18.79 0.20
N GLU A 56 5.59 19.54 -0.17
CA GLU A 56 6.63 20.02 0.77
C GLU A 56 6.04 20.93 1.87
N HIS A 57 5.15 21.84 1.50
CA HIS A 57 4.47 22.72 2.46
C HIS A 57 3.60 21.90 3.43
N LEU A 58 2.80 20.95 2.92
CA LEU A 58 1.96 20.10 3.76
C LEU A 58 2.79 19.23 4.69
N LEU A 59 3.93 18.69 4.23
CA LEU A 59 4.86 17.93 5.06
C LEU A 59 5.34 18.77 6.26
N GLN A 60 5.78 20.00 6.02
CA GLN A 60 6.23 20.90 7.06
C GLN A 60 5.10 21.28 8.03
N THR A 61 3.91 21.54 7.51
CA THR A 61 2.72 21.86 8.30
C THR A 61 2.35 20.71 9.23
N LEU A 62 2.29 19.49 8.73
CA LEU A 62 2.00 18.29 9.53
C LEU A 62 3.05 18.06 10.61
N GLN A 63 4.34 18.18 10.25
CA GLN A 63 5.43 18.02 11.22
C GLN A 63 5.34 19.06 12.35
N GLN A 64 4.97 20.29 12.03
CA GLN A 64 4.74 21.34 13.03
C GLN A 64 3.50 21.06 13.89
N HIS A 65 2.41 20.59 13.31
CA HIS A 65 1.20 20.21 14.05
C HIS A 65 1.47 19.06 15.02
N PHE A 66 2.20 18.02 14.59
CA PHE A 66 2.59 16.91 15.48
C PHE A 66 3.45 17.41 16.65
N LYS A 67 4.43 18.26 16.36
CA LYS A 67 5.28 18.86 17.41
C LYS A 67 4.45 19.65 18.40
N THR A 68 3.53 20.49 17.95
CA THR A 68 2.66 21.32 18.81
C THR A 68 1.72 20.45 19.66
N ALA A 69 1.25 19.34 19.11
CA ALA A 69 0.39 18.38 19.81
C ALA A 69 1.15 17.39 20.70
N ASN A 70 2.49 17.51 20.83
CA ASN A 70 3.36 16.56 21.53
C ASN A 70 3.23 15.10 20.99
N ILE A 71 2.92 14.95 19.70
CA ILE A 71 2.87 13.66 19.03
C ILE A 71 4.27 13.37 18.46
N ASN A 72 4.90 12.29 18.94
CA ASN A 72 6.19 11.85 18.43
C ASN A 72 6.00 11.05 17.13
N ALA A 73 5.64 11.75 16.05
CA ALA A 73 5.52 11.19 14.72
C ALA A 73 6.38 12.00 13.75
N LYS A 74 7.16 11.31 12.92
CA LYS A 74 7.98 11.93 11.88
C LYS A 74 7.33 11.69 10.53
N VAL A 75 7.06 12.78 9.80
CA VAL A 75 6.55 12.72 8.43
C VAL A 75 7.72 12.42 7.49
N LEU A 76 7.65 11.29 6.78
CA LEU A 76 8.70 10.86 5.85
C LEU A 76 8.44 11.34 4.43
N ASP A 77 7.16 11.33 4.01
CA ASP A 77 6.77 11.67 2.64
C ASP A 77 5.30 12.10 2.60
N VAL A 78 4.95 12.95 1.64
CA VAL A 78 3.58 13.38 1.33
C VAL A 78 3.38 13.31 -0.17
N LYS A 79 2.28 12.70 -0.61
CA LYS A 79 1.95 12.56 -2.02
C LYS A 79 0.48 12.82 -2.27
N SER A 80 0.19 13.39 -3.45
CA SER A 80 -1.18 13.56 -3.91
C SER A 80 -1.85 12.20 -4.13
N THR A 81 -3.16 12.14 -3.91
CA THR A 81 -4.00 11.00 -4.26
C THR A 81 -4.92 11.37 -5.43
N GLU A 82 -5.68 10.43 -5.94
CA GLU A 82 -6.73 10.71 -6.93
C GLU A 82 -7.92 11.46 -6.31
N VAL A 83 -8.01 11.52 -4.98
CA VAL A 83 -9.08 12.23 -4.27
C VAL A 83 -8.67 13.69 -4.06
N PRO A 84 -9.44 14.66 -4.56
CA PRO A 84 -9.11 16.08 -4.40
C PRO A 84 -8.93 16.47 -2.92
N ASN A 85 -7.89 17.24 -2.65
CA ASN A 85 -7.54 17.74 -1.30
C ASN A 85 -7.23 16.66 -0.25
N LEU A 86 -7.02 15.43 -0.67
CA LEU A 86 -6.59 14.33 0.18
C LEU A 86 -5.19 13.87 -0.23
N TYR A 87 -4.28 13.86 0.72
CA TYR A 87 -2.88 13.49 0.52
C TYR A 87 -2.55 12.23 1.29
N TRP A 88 -1.83 11.33 0.66
CA TRP A 88 -1.20 10.21 1.32
C TRP A 88 0.03 10.71 2.09
N VAL A 89 0.16 10.27 3.33
CA VAL A 89 1.23 10.68 4.25
C VAL A 89 1.91 9.45 4.82
N ASN A 90 3.21 9.33 4.62
CA ASN A 90 4.01 8.28 5.22
C ASN A 90 4.61 8.76 6.54
N LEU A 91 4.33 8.05 7.61
CA LEU A 91 4.87 8.31 8.96
C LEU A 91 5.88 7.25 9.34
N GLU A 92 6.98 7.67 10.00
CA GLU A 92 8.01 6.75 10.47
C GLU A 92 7.45 5.75 11.49
N GLY A 93 7.60 4.45 11.22
CA GLY A 93 7.14 3.37 12.11
C GLY A 93 5.62 3.20 12.21
N MET A 94 4.86 3.96 11.46
CA MET A 94 3.42 3.84 11.32
C MET A 94 3.08 3.59 9.85
N GLY A 95 2.02 2.87 9.60
CA GLY A 95 1.53 2.72 8.22
C GLY A 95 1.12 4.06 7.61
N ALA A 96 0.83 4.05 6.31
CA ALA A 96 0.35 5.24 5.62
C ALA A 96 -0.99 5.73 6.20
N VAL A 97 -1.10 7.04 6.32
CA VAL A 97 -2.33 7.75 6.69
C VAL A 97 -2.66 8.76 5.61
N TYR A 98 -3.83 9.35 5.68
CA TYR A 98 -4.23 10.46 4.81
C TYR A 98 -4.31 11.76 5.59
N ALA A 99 -4.03 12.87 4.93
CA ALA A 99 -4.23 14.21 5.48
C ALA A 99 -4.98 15.09 4.51
N THR A 100 -5.76 16.03 5.03
CA THR A 100 -6.35 17.10 4.23
C THR A 100 -5.29 18.12 3.81
N SER A 101 -5.54 18.82 2.71
CA SER A 101 -4.60 19.79 2.13
C SER A 101 -4.18 20.93 3.09
N ASP A 102 -5.02 21.25 4.08
CA ASP A 102 -4.74 22.23 5.12
C ASP A 102 -3.98 21.65 6.33
N GLY A 103 -3.69 20.34 6.33
CA GLY A 103 -2.98 19.62 7.37
C GLY A 103 -3.69 19.55 8.72
N LYS A 104 -4.99 19.88 8.79
CA LYS A 104 -5.73 19.90 10.06
C LYS A 104 -6.29 18.54 10.46
N TYR A 105 -6.52 17.67 9.49
CA TYR A 105 -7.14 16.38 9.74
C TYR A 105 -6.26 15.26 9.22
N ILE A 106 -6.16 14.20 10.02
CA ILE A 106 -5.55 12.92 9.64
C ILE A 106 -6.64 11.87 9.63
N ILE A 107 -6.65 11.05 8.59
CA ILE A 107 -7.58 9.95 8.39
C ILE A 107 -6.77 8.67 8.36
N GLN A 108 -7.08 7.75 9.25
CA GLN A 108 -6.47 6.43 9.27
C GLN A 108 -7.50 5.41 8.77
N GLY A 109 -7.12 4.63 7.78
CA GLY A 109 -7.97 3.63 7.15
C GLY A 109 -7.83 3.62 5.63
N ASP A 110 -8.64 2.80 4.99
CA ASP A 110 -8.64 2.66 3.55
C ASP A 110 -9.57 3.66 2.86
N VAL A 111 -9.11 4.19 1.75
CA VAL A 111 -9.92 4.97 0.82
C VAL A 111 -10.43 4.03 -0.26
N ILE A 112 -11.74 3.86 -0.31
CA ILE A 112 -12.41 2.97 -1.25
C ILE A 112 -13.17 3.81 -2.26
N ARG A 113 -12.81 3.69 -3.54
CA ARG A 113 -13.58 4.26 -4.63
C ARG A 113 -14.75 3.36 -4.97
N LEU A 114 -15.94 3.94 -4.96
CA LEU A 114 -17.17 3.26 -5.39
C LEU A 114 -17.23 3.35 -6.93
N GLY A 115 -17.00 2.24 -7.59
CA GLY A 115 -17.10 2.13 -9.04
C GLY A 115 -18.41 1.48 -9.48
N ASP A 116 -18.67 1.48 -10.77
CA ASP A 116 -19.94 1.02 -11.35
C ASP A 116 -20.23 -0.47 -11.11
N LYS A 117 -19.23 -1.29 -10.87
CA LYS A 117 -19.37 -2.75 -10.69
C LYS A 117 -18.50 -3.35 -9.60
N GLN A 118 -17.48 -2.67 -9.13
CA GLN A 118 -16.52 -3.19 -8.15
C GLN A 118 -16.05 -2.08 -7.21
N LEU A 119 -15.75 -2.47 -5.98
CA LEU A 119 -15.06 -1.60 -5.03
C LEU A 119 -13.56 -1.57 -5.38
N HIS A 120 -13.01 -0.37 -5.49
CA HIS A 120 -11.57 -0.18 -5.70
C HIS A 120 -10.91 0.33 -4.41
N ASN A 121 -10.00 -0.46 -3.84
CA ASN A 121 -9.16 0.00 -2.75
C ASN A 121 -8.04 0.90 -3.31
N VAL A 122 -8.26 2.22 -3.23
CA VAL A 122 -7.31 3.24 -3.69
C VAL A 122 -6.04 3.21 -2.85
N SER A 123 -6.19 2.95 -1.54
CA SER A 123 -5.08 2.87 -0.59
C SER A 123 -4.11 1.75 -0.96
N GLU A 124 -4.64 0.57 -1.22
CA GLU A 124 -3.84 -0.60 -1.61
C GLU A 124 -3.14 -0.38 -2.95
N SER A 125 -3.86 0.13 -3.94
CA SER A 125 -3.31 0.41 -5.28
C SER A 125 -2.20 1.45 -5.21
N PHE A 126 -2.40 2.52 -4.43
CA PHE A 126 -1.40 3.57 -4.25
C PHE A 126 -0.16 3.04 -3.52
N GLN A 127 -0.36 2.36 -2.38
CA GLN A 127 0.72 1.78 -1.59
C GLN A 127 1.54 0.78 -2.40
N SER A 128 0.89 -0.10 -3.16
CA SER A 128 1.55 -1.08 -4.02
C SER A 128 2.39 -0.39 -5.09
N SER A 129 1.88 0.65 -5.73
CA SER A 129 2.62 1.42 -6.74
C SER A 129 3.90 2.05 -6.17
N GLU A 130 3.83 2.61 -4.96
CA GLU A 130 5.00 3.18 -4.29
C GLU A 130 5.99 2.10 -3.85
N ASN A 131 5.50 1.02 -3.25
CA ASN A 131 6.32 -0.12 -2.86
C ASN A 131 7.04 -0.74 -4.06
N LYS A 132 6.36 -0.88 -5.22
CA LYS A 132 6.98 -1.37 -6.46
C LYS A 132 8.20 -0.54 -6.85
N LYS A 133 8.12 0.79 -6.80
CA LYS A 133 9.24 1.68 -7.09
C LYS A 133 10.41 1.46 -6.13
N HIS A 134 10.10 1.29 -4.84
CA HIS A 134 11.10 1.04 -3.81
C HIS A 134 11.80 -0.30 -3.98
N LEU A 135 11.04 -1.35 -4.25
CA LEU A 135 11.58 -2.71 -4.47
C LEU A 135 12.39 -2.79 -5.76
N ALA A 136 11.95 -2.14 -6.83
CA ALA A 136 12.66 -2.09 -8.11
C ALA A 136 14.01 -1.33 -8.04
N ALA A 137 14.16 -0.42 -7.08
CA ALA A 137 15.41 0.31 -6.86
C ALA A 137 16.47 -0.48 -6.06
N LEU A 138 16.10 -1.63 -5.49
CA LEU A 138 17.04 -2.48 -4.76
C LEU A 138 18.00 -3.18 -5.73
N LYS A 139 19.28 -3.17 -5.37
CA LYS A 139 20.29 -3.93 -6.10
C LYS A 139 20.26 -5.38 -5.62
N THR A 140 20.30 -6.31 -6.57
CA THR A 140 20.25 -7.75 -6.26
C THR A 140 21.44 -8.18 -5.40
N GLU A 141 22.61 -7.58 -5.59
CA GLU A 141 23.81 -7.84 -4.79
C GLU A 141 23.67 -7.46 -3.31
N ASP A 142 22.74 -6.55 -2.99
CA ASP A 142 22.45 -6.15 -1.61
C ASP A 142 21.47 -7.09 -0.91
N LEU A 143 20.87 -8.03 -1.64
CA LEU A 143 19.88 -8.96 -1.13
C LEU A 143 20.47 -10.34 -0.86
N LEU A 144 19.82 -11.10 -0.01
CA LEU A 144 20.11 -12.52 0.12
C LEU A 144 19.07 -13.30 -0.70
N VAL A 145 19.52 -13.83 -1.85
CA VAL A 145 18.62 -14.40 -2.86
C VAL A 145 18.62 -15.92 -2.81
N TYR A 146 17.45 -16.51 -2.62
CA TYR A 146 17.19 -17.94 -2.76
C TYR A 146 16.46 -18.18 -4.08
N PRO A 147 17.16 -18.67 -5.11
CA PRO A 147 16.59 -18.79 -6.45
C PRO A 147 15.54 -19.89 -6.51
N ALA A 148 14.58 -19.74 -7.40
CA ALA A 148 13.62 -20.77 -7.72
C ALA A 148 14.32 -22.02 -8.27
N LYS A 149 13.78 -23.20 -7.98
CA LYS A 149 14.26 -24.44 -8.60
C LYS A 149 13.64 -24.60 -10.00
N GLY A 150 14.46 -24.50 -11.03
CA GLY A 150 14.00 -24.51 -12.42
C GLY A 150 13.56 -23.12 -12.90
N GLN A 151 12.45 -23.05 -13.64
CA GLN A 151 11.95 -21.78 -14.16
C GLN A 151 11.37 -20.93 -13.04
N THR A 152 11.84 -19.70 -12.90
CA THR A 152 11.24 -18.71 -11.98
C THR A 152 9.89 -18.28 -12.51
N LYS A 153 8.84 -18.57 -11.77
CA LYS A 153 7.46 -18.13 -12.03
C LYS A 153 7.14 -16.84 -11.30
N HIS A 154 7.57 -16.74 -10.05
CA HIS A 154 7.34 -15.59 -9.18
C HIS A 154 8.60 -15.20 -8.44
N VAL A 155 8.68 -13.92 -8.12
CA VAL A 155 9.71 -13.36 -7.23
C VAL A 155 8.99 -12.68 -6.08
N ILE A 156 9.44 -12.95 -4.85
CA ILE A 156 8.97 -12.27 -3.66
C ILE A 156 10.11 -11.60 -2.91
N TYR A 157 9.79 -10.47 -2.31
CA TYR A 157 10.68 -9.76 -1.38
C TYR A 157 10.18 -9.99 0.04
N VAL A 158 11.09 -10.33 0.94
CA VAL A 158 10.73 -10.67 2.32
C VAL A 158 11.62 -9.89 3.27
N PHE A 159 11.05 -8.93 3.98
CA PHE A 159 11.72 -8.32 5.11
C PHE A 159 11.84 -9.35 6.23
N THR A 160 13.07 -9.61 6.69
CA THR A 160 13.39 -10.71 7.57
C THR A 160 14.28 -10.30 8.74
N ASP A 161 14.19 -11.07 9.81
CA ASP A 161 15.01 -10.95 11.03
C ASP A 161 15.42 -12.33 11.50
N ILE A 162 16.71 -12.54 11.73
CA ILE A 162 17.27 -13.84 12.18
C ILE A 162 16.73 -14.31 13.53
N SER A 163 16.26 -13.40 14.38
CA SER A 163 15.70 -13.74 15.71
C SER A 163 14.19 -14.00 15.67
N CYS A 164 13.55 -13.84 14.50
CA CYS A 164 12.10 -13.95 14.37
C CYS A 164 11.66 -15.42 14.20
N PRO A 165 10.87 -16.01 15.10
CA PRO A 165 10.40 -17.40 14.96
C PRO A 165 9.61 -17.67 13.68
N TYR A 166 8.83 -16.69 13.20
CA TYR A 166 8.08 -16.82 11.96
C TYR A 166 8.97 -16.68 10.71
N CYS A 167 10.10 -15.96 10.81
CA CYS A 167 11.12 -15.95 9.75
C CYS A 167 11.84 -17.30 9.67
N GLN A 168 12.18 -17.89 10.83
CA GLN A 168 12.72 -19.26 10.92
C GLN A 168 11.75 -20.26 10.28
N LYS A 169 10.47 -20.16 10.64
CA LYS A 169 9.42 -21.03 10.09
C LYS A 169 9.26 -20.86 8.57
N LEU A 170 9.26 -19.64 8.06
CA LEU A 170 9.24 -19.41 6.60
C LEU A 170 10.47 -20.00 5.93
N HIS A 171 11.65 -19.78 6.53
CA HIS A 171 12.92 -20.25 6.01
C HIS A 171 13.02 -21.78 5.97
N SER A 172 12.48 -22.49 6.96
CA SER A 172 12.44 -23.95 6.97
C SER A 172 11.66 -24.57 5.79
N HIS A 173 10.82 -23.78 5.11
CA HIS A 173 10.10 -24.18 3.91
C HIS A 173 10.75 -23.71 2.61
N MET A 174 11.99 -23.17 2.67
CA MET A 174 12.64 -22.57 1.49
C MET A 174 12.73 -23.52 0.30
N ALA A 175 13.09 -24.80 0.55
CA ALA A 175 13.19 -25.80 -0.50
C ALA A 175 11.85 -26.05 -1.21
N GLU A 176 10.74 -26.05 -0.47
CA GLU A 176 9.39 -26.24 -1.00
C GLU A 176 8.94 -25.00 -1.81
N ILE A 177 9.18 -23.80 -1.26
CA ILE A 177 8.88 -22.52 -1.93
C ILE A 177 9.64 -22.41 -3.25
N ASN A 178 10.95 -22.69 -3.24
CA ASN A 178 11.76 -22.65 -4.45
C ASN A 178 11.35 -23.74 -5.46
N ALA A 179 10.94 -24.94 -5.00
CA ALA A 179 10.43 -26.00 -5.86
C ALA A 179 9.12 -25.62 -6.58
N ALA A 180 8.31 -24.75 -5.99
CA ALA A 180 7.12 -24.19 -6.62
C ALA A 180 7.42 -23.15 -7.70
N GLY A 181 8.70 -22.80 -7.93
CA GLY A 181 9.11 -21.79 -8.91
C GLY A 181 9.14 -20.36 -8.33
N ILE A 182 9.21 -20.22 -7.01
CA ILE A 182 9.24 -18.92 -6.33
C ILE A 182 10.68 -18.60 -5.91
N GLU A 183 11.21 -17.49 -6.42
CA GLU A 183 12.47 -16.90 -5.95
C GLU A 183 12.20 -16.01 -4.74
N VAL A 184 12.98 -16.19 -3.67
CA VAL A 184 12.86 -15.41 -2.44
C VAL A 184 14.05 -14.47 -2.31
N ARG A 185 13.77 -13.19 -2.13
CA ARG A 185 14.75 -12.13 -1.91
C ARG A 185 14.61 -11.56 -0.51
N TYR A 186 15.49 -11.96 0.40
CA TYR A 186 15.51 -11.42 1.74
C TYR A 186 16.09 -10.01 1.80
N ILE A 187 15.41 -9.15 2.56
CA ILE A 187 15.77 -7.78 2.91
C ILE A 187 15.97 -7.74 4.42
N ALA A 188 17.10 -7.25 4.90
CA ALA A 188 17.37 -7.17 6.32
C ALA A 188 16.45 -6.18 7.02
N TRP A 189 15.73 -6.65 8.05
CA TRP A 189 14.89 -5.79 8.87
C TRP A 189 14.93 -6.22 10.34
N PRO A 190 16.05 -5.92 11.07
CA PRO A 190 16.20 -6.26 12.48
C PRO A 190 15.11 -5.56 13.31
N ARG A 191 14.37 -6.33 14.12
CA ARG A 191 13.23 -5.85 14.93
C ARG A 191 13.62 -5.02 16.16
N GLY A 192 14.92 -4.85 16.42
CA GLY A 192 15.43 -4.06 17.52
C GLY A 192 16.88 -3.68 17.30
N GLU A 193 17.33 -2.58 17.93
CA GLU A 193 18.67 -2.04 17.74
C GLU A 193 19.77 -3.06 18.07
N GLN A 194 19.56 -3.90 19.08
CA GLN A 194 20.49 -4.95 19.49
C GLN A 194 20.71 -6.05 18.45
N LEU A 195 19.83 -6.12 17.44
CA LEU A 195 19.90 -7.17 16.40
C LEU A 195 20.66 -6.70 15.14
N PHE A 196 20.94 -5.39 15.02
CA PHE A 196 21.70 -4.86 13.88
C PHE A 196 23.08 -5.53 13.74
N PRO A 197 23.92 -5.65 14.79
CA PRO A 197 25.25 -6.23 14.63
C PRO A 197 25.20 -7.66 14.06
N ALA A 198 24.26 -8.48 14.51
CA ALA A 198 24.12 -9.87 14.02
C ALA A 198 23.65 -9.92 12.57
N MET A 199 22.68 -9.05 12.19
CA MET A 199 22.23 -8.93 10.80
C MET A 199 23.34 -8.39 9.89
N GLU A 200 24.10 -7.39 10.32
CA GLU A 200 25.24 -6.86 9.61
C GLU A 200 26.34 -7.93 9.40
N SER A 201 26.56 -8.78 10.39
CA SER A 201 27.50 -9.92 10.28
C SER A 201 27.10 -10.90 9.19
N VAL A 202 25.80 -11.19 9.03
CA VAL A 202 25.31 -12.00 7.90
C VAL A 202 25.63 -11.35 6.56
N TRP A 203 25.26 -10.06 6.42
CA TRP A 203 25.45 -9.33 5.14
C TRP A 203 26.92 -9.07 4.78
N CYS A 204 27.81 -9.07 5.78
CA CYS A 204 29.26 -8.93 5.59
C CYS A 204 29.98 -10.26 5.38
N SER A 205 29.32 -11.39 5.53
CA SER A 205 29.93 -12.69 5.34
C SER A 205 30.21 -12.98 3.86
N ALA A 206 31.33 -13.63 3.57
CA ALA A 206 31.69 -14.06 2.22
C ALA A 206 30.64 -15.03 1.65
N ASP A 207 30.18 -15.98 2.48
CA ASP A 207 29.03 -16.84 2.20
C ASP A 207 27.84 -16.40 3.07
N ARG A 208 26.99 -15.52 2.50
CA ARG A 208 25.80 -14.99 3.19
C ARG A 208 24.75 -16.08 3.46
N HIS A 209 24.66 -17.11 2.60
CA HIS A 209 23.70 -18.19 2.81
C HIS A 209 24.08 -19.03 4.01
N ALA A 210 25.33 -19.49 4.08
CA ALA A 210 25.81 -20.22 5.25
C ALA A 210 25.73 -19.40 6.55
N ALA A 211 26.05 -18.09 6.47
CA ALA A 211 25.95 -17.20 7.62
C ALA A 211 24.49 -17.00 8.07
N PHE A 212 23.56 -16.85 7.14
CA PHE A 212 22.14 -16.71 7.46
C PHE A 212 21.58 -17.99 8.07
N GLU A 213 21.91 -19.16 7.50
CA GLU A 213 21.55 -20.46 8.08
C GLU A 213 22.04 -20.61 9.53
N GLN A 214 23.30 -20.26 9.77
CA GLN A 214 23.86 -20.32 11.13
C GLN A 214 23.12 -19.36 12.07
N ALA A 215 22.93 -18.10 11.65
CA ALA A 215 22.36 -17.07 12.49
C ALA A 215 20.87 -17.27 12.78
N ILE A 216 20.08 -17.72 11.79
CA ILE A 216 18.63 -17.93 11.96
C ILE A 216 18.33 -19.10 12.90
N HIS A 217 19.29 -20.01 13.08
CA HIS A 217 19.24 -21.10 14.07
C HIS A 217 19.91 -20.75 15.42
N GLY A 218 20.23 -19.46 15.64
CA GLY A 218 20.78 -18.95 16.90
C GLY A 218 22.30 -19.05 17.01
N GLY A 219 23.01 -19.44 15.94
CA GLY A 219 24.46 -19.47 15.91
C GLY A 219 25.04 -18.04 15.89
N GLN A 220 26.18 -17.87 16.54
CA GLN A 220 26.90 -16.60 16.56
C GLN A 220 27.84 -16.48 15.35
N LEU A 221 27.94 -15.28 14.83
CA LEU A 221 28.85 -14.92 13.73
C LEU A 221 29.93 -13.96 14.20
N PRO A 222 31.09 -13.93 13.55
CA PRO A 222 32.09 -12.87 13.79
C PRO A 222 31.47 -11.47 13.54
N ALA A 223 31.94 -10.49 14.30
CA ALA A 223 31.47 -9.12 14.15
C ALA A 223 31.70 -8.59 12.72
N ALA A 224 30.73 -7.90 12.17
CA ALA A 224 30.81 -7.30 10.84
C ALA A 224 31.94 -6.26 10.72
N GLN A 225 32.68 -6.31 9.61
CA GLN A 225 33.80 -5.43 9.30
C GLN A 225 33.69 -4.85 7.88
N CYS A 226 32.43 -4.61 7.41
CA CYS A 226 32.23 -4.12 6.04
C CYS A 226 31.17 -3.03 5.97
N GLN A 227 31.18 -2.27 4.88
CA GLN A 227 30.01 -1.48 4.49
C GLN A 227 28.90 -2.43 4.02
N ASN A 228 27.69 -2.28 4.58
CA ASN A 228 26.60 -3.17 4.28
C ASN A 228 25.27 -2.41 4.15
N PRO A 229 24.25 -2.98 3.51
CA PRO A 229 22.98 -2.31 3.23
C PRO A 229 21.96 -2.40 4.39
N VAL A 230 22.25 -3.09 5.50
CA VAL A 230 21.26 -3.43 6.54
C VAL A 230 20.49 -2.21 7.05
N LYS A 231 21.20 -1.12 7.39
CA LYS A 231 20.57 0.12 7.87
C LYS A 231 19.72 0.81 6.79
N ALA A 232 20.15 0.73 5.51
CA ALA A 232 19.38 1.27 4.40
C ALA A 232 18.12 0.43 4.13
N GLN A 233 18.23 -0.88 4.21
CA GLN A 233 17.12 -1.83 4.07
C GLN A 233 16.11 -1.68 5.22
N TYR A 234 16.57 -1.49 6.44
CA TYR A 234 15.71 -1.20 7.58
C TYR A 234 14.87 0.08 7.37
N ARG A 235 15.55 1.19 6.96
CA ARG A 235 14.84 2.44 6.65
C ARG A 235 13.86 2.29 5.49
N LEU A 236 14.20 1.46 4.50
CA LEU A 236 13.27 1.14 3.42
C LEU A 236 12.01 0.46 3.97
N GLY A 237 12.16 -0.54 4.84
CA GLY A 237 11.02 -1.21 5.47
C GLY A 237 10.16 -0.23 6.25
N GLN A 238 10.76 0.68 7.03
CA GLN A 238 10.01 1.74 7.73
C GLN A 238 9.22 2.61 6.74
N LYS A 239 9.83 2.99 5.62
CA LYS A 239 9.18 3.78 4.58
C LYS A 239 8.04 3.02 3.89
N MET A 240 8.16 1.71 3.74
CA MET A 240 7.12 0.84 3.20
C MET A 240 6.04 0.45 4.24
N GLY A 241 6.15 0.94 5.48
CA GLY A 241 5.21 0.63 6.56
C GLY A 241 5.37 -0.76 7.15
N VAL A 242 6.55 -1.39 6.99
CA VAL A 242 6.85 -2.66 7.65
C VAL A 242 6.88 -2.46 9.17
N ASN A 243 6.06 -3.20 9.88
CA ASN A 243 5.91 -3.15 11.34
C ASN A 243 6.16 -4.49 12.02
N GLY A 244 6.56 -5.52 11.27
CA GLY A 244 6.86 -6.86 11.76
C GLY A 244 7.51 -7.73 10.70
N THR A 245 8.06 -8.88 11.11
CA THR A 245 8.69 -9.86 10.23
C THR A 245 8.10 -11.26 10.40
N PRO A 246 8.07 -12.05 9.32
CA PRO A 246 8.38 -11.66 7.96
C PRO A 246 7.33 -10.69 7.41
N ALA A 247 7.72 -9.82 6.48
CA ALA A 247 6.76 -9.04 5.69
C ALA A 247 7.01 -9.34 4.20
N ILE A 248 6.03 -9.94 3.55
CA ILE A 248 6.15 -10.52 2.21
C ILE A 248 5.48 -9.62 1.19
N TYR A 249 6.21 -9.28 0.13
CA TYR A 249 5.72 -8.48 -1.00
C TYR A 249 5.99 -9.20 -2.32
N ASN A 250 5.09 -9.00 -3.30
CA ASN A 250 5.36 -9.40 -4.67
C ASN A 250 6.10 -8.28 -5.44
N VAL A 251 6.48 -8.56 -6.70
CA VAL A 251 7.17 -7.59 -7.56
C VAL A 251 6.32 -6.37 -7.92
N GLU A 252 5.00 -6.48 -7.80
CA GLU A 252 4.07 -5.37 -8.00
C GLU A 252 3.94 -4.48 -6.76
N GLY A 253 4.70 -4.77 -5.68
CA GLY A 253 4.68 -4.02 -4.43
C GLY A 253 3.49 -4.31 -3.52
N GLN A 254 2.67 -5.29 -3.86
CA GLN A 254 1.54 -5.70 -3.03
C GLN A 254 2.04 -6.44 -1.80
N TYR A 255 1.53 -6.08 -0.64
CA TYR A 255 1.77 -6.80 0.60
C TYR A 255 0.96 -8.09 0.61
N LEU A 256 1.64 -9.22 0.60
CA LEU A 256 1.00 -10.53 0.61
C LEU A 256 0.64 -11.01 2.02
N GLY A 257 1.35 -10.51 3.03
CA GLY A 257 1.11 -10.87 4.42
C GLY A 257 2.40 -10.98 5.23
N GLY A 258 2.24 -11.41 6.49
CA GLY A 258 3.33 -11.85 7.35
C GLY A 258 3.78 -13.27 6.96
N TYR A 259 3.87 -14.16 7.96
CA TYR A 259 4.12 -15.57 7.65
C TYR A 259 2.95 -16.17 6.84
N LEU A 260 3.29 -16.78 5.72
CA LEU A 260 2.41 -17.61 4.90
C LEU A 260 3.04 -19.00 4.77
N SER A 261 2.22 -20.05 4.85
CA SER A 261 2.65 -21.39 4.45
C SER A 261 2.95 -21.44 2.95
N PRO A 262 3.73 -22.41 2.45
CA PRO A 262 3.96 -22.54 1.00
C PRO A 262 2.68 -22.58 0.18
N GLN A 263 1.64 -23.28 0.63
CA GLN A 263 0.36 -23.40 -0.05
C GLN A 263 -0.38 -22.05 -0.11
N GLU A 264 -0.43 -21.31 1.01
CA GLU A 264 -1.04 -19.97 1.04
C GLU A 264 -0.27 -18.99 0.16
N LEU A 265 1.06 -19.07 0.14
CA LEU A 265 1.90 -18.23 -0.70
C LEU A 265 1.64 -18.48 -2.19
N ILE A 266 1.61 -19.76 -2.60
CA ILE A 266 1.30 -20.18 -3.96
C ILE A 266 -0.09 -19.68 -4.37
N GLN A 267 -1.09 -19.85 -3.51
CA GLN A 267 -2.46 -19.38 -3.76
C GLN A 267 -2.53 -17.85 -3.94
N ARG A 268 -1.81 -17.10 -3.09
CA ARG A 268 -1.80 -15.63 -3.18
C ARG A 268 -1.06 -15.10 -4.41
N LEU A 269 -0.13 -15.85 -4.95
CA LEU A 269 0.59 -15.51 -6.18
C LEU A 269 -0.17 -15.89 -7.45
N GLY A 270 -1.32 -16.58 -7.33
CA GLY A 270 -2.19 -16.89 -8.47
C GLY A 270 -1.78 -18.15 -9.25
N ASN A 271 -1.12 -19.09 -8.61
CA ASN A 271 -0.79 -20.41 -9.20
C ASN A 271 -1.88 -21.44 -8.94
#